data_f2f40922720954e432915c6afe664cab
#
_entry.id   f2f40922720954e432915c6afe664cab
#
_cell.length_a   1.000
_cell.length_b   1.000
_cell.length_c   1.000
_cell.angle_alpha   90.00
_cell.angle_beta   90.00
_cell.angle_gamma   90.00
#
_symmetry.space_group_name_H-M   'P 1'
#
loop_
_entity.id
_entity.type
_entity.pdbx_description
1 polymer ?
#
loop_
_entity_poly.entity_id
_entity_poly.type
_entity_poly.pdbx_seq_one_letter_code
_entity_poly.pdbx_strand_id
1 'polypeptide(L)'
;MRKQFTAIIASAIALVTLVARAQVGAIDPNRPHNDHDYEHEHEKKQKYTCLMHPEVITDHPGNCPKCGMTLMPIKESKRSTPNAQRPTSNKSHLSHPSHSSRASVVASAKEDPSHEMHQHGMEMHSSVDLADPMTREGSGTSWLPDSSPMYGRMFMFDGDMLMLHGAIFPRYTNVSTRRGDDRIDAPNWIMAMYSHALGDSTRIGARLMMSLDPLTETGRGYPLLFQSGESWHDQPLHDRQHPHDLLDELSLSLSQKFDHDLSAYIYFGYPGEPALGPPTFMHRPSAMDDPDAPLGHHWQDSTHVTFGVATAGFAWKNVKVEGSIFTGREPDEDRYDFDRPRFDSYSGRLSWNPTRNLALQVSYGYIKSPEALEPDLKRHRTTASVIYNLPLGHYSNWSNTFVWGQNHDTGEGKTQSFLIESNYQRGRDTVYVRWERVEKSGHELVLNPPDESRIFPVSGYTLGYVRDLTHGNGLDIGLGTQFTINNRPDTLDRYYGDDLGYAFQFFLRIRPSLHSHGSRQHGEHVAGIEK
;
A
#
# COMPACT_ATOMS: atom_id res chain seq x y z
N MET A 1 -29.89 -27.75 -2.87
CA MET A 1 -28.88 -26.77 -2.50
C MET A 1 -27.46 -27.23 -2.82
N ARG A 2 -26.91 -28.36 -2.33
CA ARG A 2 -25.54 -28.83 -2.68
C ARG A 2 -25.21 -28.86 -4.20
N LYS A 3 -26.18 -29.30 -5.05
CA LYS A 3 -25.95 -29.35 -6.51
C LYS A 3 -25.90 -27.98 -7.20
N GLN A 4 -26.59 -26.98 -6.69
CA GLN A 4 -26.54 -25.61 -7.22
C GLN A 4 -25.24 -24.91 -6.80
N PHE A 5 -24.74 -25.21 -5.61
CA PHE A 5 -23.50 -24.66 -5.07
C PHE A 5 -22.27 -25.14 -5.85
N THR A 6 -22.23 -26.44 -6.19
CA THR A 6 -21.16 -27.00 -7.03
C THR A 6 -21.15 -26.36 -8.43
N ALA A 7 -22.32 -25.99 -8.96
CA ALA A 7 -22.45 -25.31 -10.25
C ALA A 7 -21.92 -23.86 -10.20
N ILE A 8 -22.14 -23.13 -9.10
CA ILE A 8 -21.66 -21.75 -8.93
C ILE A 8 -20.14 -21.71 -8.77
N ILE A 9 -19.55 -22.60 -7.97
CA ILE A 9 -18.10 -22.73 -7.83
C ILE A 9 -17.46 -23.15 -9.15
N ALA A 10 -18.04 -24.12 -9.85
CA ALA A 10 -17.58 -24.53 -11.17
C ALA A 10 -17.66 -23.40 -12.21
N SER A 11 -18.69 -22.54 -12.13
CA SER A 11 -18.85 -21.37 -13.00
C SER A 11 -17.85 -20.26 -12.68
N ALA A 12 -17.56 -20.01 -11.40
CA ALA A 12 -16.56 -19.04 -10.98
C ALA A 12 -15.14 -19.50 -11.40
N ILE A 13 -14.81 -20.79 -11.19
CA ILE A 13 -13.54 -21.38 -11.64
C ILE A 13 -13.45 -21.40 -13.17
N ALA A 14 -14.54 -21.68 -13.87
CA ALA A 14 -14.59 -21.66 -15.34
C ALA A 14 -14.43 -20.24 -15.88
N LEU A 15 -14.96 -19.20 -15.21
CA LEU A 15 -14.79 -17.81 -15.60
C LEU A 15 -13.34 -17.36 -15.43
N VAL A 16 -12.69 -17.74 -14.32
CA VAL A 16 -11.27 -17.44 -14.06
C VAL A 16 -10.37 -18.17 -15.07
N THR A 17 -10.70 -19.44 -15.41
CA THR A 17 -9.95 -20.21 -16.42
C THR A 17 -10.23 -19.72 -17.84
N LEU A 18 -11.40 -19.19 -18.14
CA LEU A 18 -11.74 -18.61 -19.44
C LEU A 18 -10.97 -17.29 -19.68
N VAL A 19 -10.88 -16.44 -18.66
CA VAL A 19 -10.10 -15.18 -18.71
C VAL A 19 -8.60 -15.49 -18.82
N ALA A 20 -8.09 -16.49 -18.09
CA ALA A 20 -6.70 -16.92 -18.19
C ALA A 20 -6.37 -17.55 -19.56
N ARG A 21 -7.31 -18.29 -20.20
CA ARG A 21 -7.13 -18.86 -21.55
C ARG A 21 -7.25 -17.84 -22.68
N ALA A 22 -8.05 -16.79 -22.50
CA ALA A 22 -8.18 -15.73 -23.51
C ALA A 22 -6.92 -14.85 -23.64
N GLN A 23 -5.98 -14.92 -22.68
CA GLN A 23 -4.74 -14.14 -22.70
C GLN A 23 -3.49 -14.94 -23.04
N VAL A 24 -3.56 -16.27 -23.07
CA VAL A 24 -2.50 -17.12 -23.63
C VAL A 24 -2.90 -17.41 -25.07
N GLY A 25 -2.44 -16.56 -25.99
CA GLY A 25 -2.60 -16.79 -27.43
C GLY A 25 -2.14 -18.20 -27.77
N ALA A 26 -3.04 -18.99 -28.32
CA ALA A 26 -2.80 -20.37 -28.73
C ALA A 26 -1.63 -20.44 -29.71
N ILE A 27 -0.53 -21.04 -29.29
CA ILE A 27 0.48 -21.56 -30.19
C ILE A 27 -0.06 -22.92 -30.67
N ASP A 28 -0.51 -22.98 -31.89
CA ASP A 28 -0.92 -24.22 -32.58
C ASP A 28 0.34 -24.96 -33.05
N PRO A 29 0.65 -26.17 -32.53
CA PRO A 29 1.85 -26.89 -32.91
C PRO A 29 1.75 -27.60 -34.29
N ASN A 30 0.65 -27.46 -35.06
CA ASN A 30 0.41 -28.20 -36.30
C ASN A 30 0.13 -27.32 -37.52
N ARG A 31 0.82 -26.19 -37.68
CA ARG A 31 0.73 -25.44 -38.94
C ARG A 31 1.91 -25.77 -39.85
N PRO A 32 1.68 -26.25 -41.09
CA PRO A 32 2.77 -26.58 -42.01
C PRO A 32 3.48 -25.31 -42.50
N HIS A 33 4.80 -25.37 -42.55
CA HIS A 33 5.67 -24.38 -43.15
C HIS A 33 5.33 -24.22 -44.65
N ASN A 34 5.05 -22.98 -45.06
CA ASN A 34 5.17 -22.59 -46.46
C ASN A 34 6.35 -21.62 -46.56
N ASP A 35 7.40 -22.07 -47.19
CA ASP A 35 8.52 -21.28 -47.68
C ASP A 35 8.04 -20.35 -48.80
N HIS A 36 8.12 -19.06 -48.60
CA HIS A 36 8.22 -18.09 -49.69
C HIS A 36 9.21 -17.00 -49.32
N ASP A 37 10.23 -16.91 -50.15
CA ASP A 37 11.27 -15.90 -50.24
C ASP A 37 10.72 -14.47 -50.11
N TYR A 38 11.29 -13.68 -49.18
CA TYR A 38 11.33 -12.23 -49.27
C TYR A 38 12.70 -11.68 -48.88
N GLU A 39 13.14 -10.73 -49.67
CA GLU A 39 14.42 -10.05 -49.77
C GLU A 39 14.93 -9.47 -48.44
N HIS A 40 16.24 -9.48 -48.28
CA HIS A 40 17.02 -8.95 -47.19
C HIS A 40 16.81 -7.42 -47.01
N GLU A 41 16.02 -7.00 -46.06
CA GLU A 41 16.13 -5.69 -45.42
C GLU A 41 17.05 -5.80 -44.19
N HIS A 42 18.13 -5.01 -44.18
CA HIS A 42 19.10 -4.98 -43.08
C HIS A 42 18.43 -4.52 -41.78
N GLU A 43 18.06 -5.42 -40.92
CA GLU A 43 17.63 -5.18 -39.56
C GLU A 43 18.75 -4.55 -38.75
N LYS A 44 18.62 -3.25 -38.39
CA LYS A 44 19.53 -2.56 -37.45
C LYS A 44 19.37 -3.22 -36.08
N LYS A 45 20.38 -3.99 -35.66
CA LYS A 45 20.41 -4.62 -34.34
C LYS A 45 20.34 -3.59 -33.23
N GLN A 46 19.34 -3.70 -32.37
CA GLN A 46 19.16 -2.88 -31.16
C GLN A 46 20.35 -3.07 -30.24
N LYS A 47 20.97 -1.96 -29.76
CA LYS A 47 22.07 -2.00 -28.79
C LYS A 47 21.57 -1.66 -27.38
N TYR A 48 22.22 -2.23 -26.39
CA TYR A 48 21.91 -2.08 -24.97
C TYR A 48 23.13 -1.59 -24.20
N THR A 49 22.92 -0.76 -23.16
CA THR A 49 23.98 -0.22 -22.29
C THR A 49 23.57 -0.25 -20.82
N CYS A 50 24.54 -0.15 -19.92
CA CYS A 50 24.31 -0.02 -18.49
C CYS A 50 24.32 1.46 -18.10
N LEU A 51 23.32 1.91 -17.33
CA LEU A 51 23.24 3.29 -16.84
C LEU A 51 24.43 3.69 -15.94
N MET A 52 24.98 2.74 -15.18
CA MET A 52 26.14 2.97 -14.30
C MET A 52 27.49 2.73 -14.97
N HIS A 53 27.52 2.01 -16.11
CA HIS A 53 28.72 1.69 -16.86
C HIS A 53 28.44 1.90 -18.35
N PRO A 54 28.42 3.16 -18.84
CA PRO A 54 28.06 3.48 -20.23
C PRO A 54 29.00 2.85 -21.27
N GLU A 55 30.19 2.46 -20.84
CA GLU A 55 31.16 1.73 -21.67
C GLU A 55 30.78 0.27 -21.96
N VAL A 56 29.82 -0.28 -21.21
CA VAL A 56 29.25 -1.62 -21.45
C VAL A 56 28.14 -1.51 -22.49
N ILE A 57 28.43 -1.91 -23.72
CA ILE A 57 27.48 -1.92 -24.84
C ILE A 57 27.41 -3.35 -25.39
N THR A 58 26.21 -3.89 -25.50
CA THR A 58 25.94 -5.22 -26.06
C THR A 58 24.88 -5.16 -27.17
N ASP A 59 24.78 -6.17 -27.99
CA ASP A 59 23.79 -6.32 -29.07
C ASP A 59 22.58 -7.21 -28.66
N HIS A 60 22.53 -7.57 -27.38
CA HIS A 60 21.46 -8.39 -26.80
C HIS A 60 21.10 -7.88 -25.41
N PRO A 61 19.84 -8.07 -24.93
CA PRO A 61 19.44 -7.76 -23.57
C PRO A 61 20.13 -8.71 -22.57
N GLY A 62 20.36 -8.24 -21.34
CA GLY A 62 21.03 -9.02 -20.30
C GLY A 62 21.39 -8.16 -19.11
N ASN A 63 22.29 -8.66 -18.25
CA ASN A 63 22.78 -7.96 -17.10
C ASN A 63 24.19 -7.43 -17.32
N CYS A 64 24.50 -6.27 -16.75
CA CYS A 64 25.82 -5.66 -16.81
C CYS A 64 26.86 -6.54 -16.11
N PRO A 65 27.97 -6.95 -16.77
CA PRO A 65 28.99 -7.81 -16.18
C PRO A 65 29.77 -7.14 -15.04
N LYS A 66 29.69 -5.80 -14.90
CA LYS A 66 30.39 -5.05 -13.87
C LYS A 66 29.56 -4.85 -12.59
N CYS A 67 28.24 -4.68 -12.70
CA CYS A 67 27.37 -4.38 -11.54
C CYS A 67 26.10 -5.22 -11.43
N GLY A 68 25.84 -6.14 -12.37
CA GLY A 68 24.67 -7.02 -12.34
C GLY A 68 23.33 -6.37 -12.74
N MET A 69 23.29 -5.06 -13.00
CA MET A 69 22.04 -4.36 -13.38
C MET A 69 21.63 -4.71 -14.82
N THR A 70 20.31 -4.74 -15.06
CA THR A 70 19.72 -4.97 -16.38
C THR A 70 20.13 -3.88 -17.37
N LEU A 71 20.60 -4.25 -18.56
CA LEU A 71 21.00 -3.37 -19.64
C LEU A 71 19.77 -2.74 -20.32
N MET A 72 19.85 -1.45 -20.63
CA MET A 72 18.79 -0.66 -21.26
C MET A 72 19.01 -0.46 -22.74
N PRO A 73 17.98 -0.47 -23.61
CA PRO A 73 18.12 -0.24 -25.04
C PRO A 73 18.53 1.20 -25.34
N ILE A 74 19.53 1.38 -26.21
CA ILE A 74 20.00 2.71 -26.66
C ILE A 74 19.01 3.23 -27.72
N LYS A 75 18.35 4.38 -27.46
CA LYS A 75 17.50 5.07 -28.44
C LYS A 75 18.36 6.03 -29.26
N GLU A 76 18.49 5.77 -30.57
CA GLU A 76 19.14 6.71 -31.49
C GLU A 76 18.27 7.99 -31.68
N SER A 77 18.82 9.13 -31.30
CA SER A 77 18.22 10.45 -31.58
C SER A 77 18.52 10.83 -33.04
N LYS A 78 17.50 11.01 -33.87
CA LYS A 78 17.63 11.56 -35.22
C LYS A 78 18.12 13.01 -35.14
N ARG A 79 19.40 13.25 -35.44
CA ARG A 79 19.94 14.58 -35.71
C ARG A 79 20.07 14.76 -37.23
N SER A 80 19.43 15.78 -37.76
CA SER A 80 19.55 16.25 -39.12
C SER A 80 20.94 16.90 -39.34
N THR A 81 21.60 16.48 -40.42
CA THR A 81 22.88 17.05 -40.92
C THR A 81 22.68 18.34 -41.69
N PRO A 82 23.71 19.22 -41.72
CA PRO A 82 24.16 19.73 -43.01
C PRO A 82 25.63 19.45 -43.31
N ASN A 83 25.83 19.32 -44.59
CA ASN A 83 26.99 18.99 -45.39
C ASN A 83 28.17 19.96 -45.25
N ALA A 84 29.46 19.48 -45.26
CA ALA A 84 30.53 19.96 -46.11
C ALA A 84 31.90 19.29 -45.88
N GLN A 85 32.37 18.63 -46.91
CA GLN A 85 33.70 18.54 -47.51
C GLN A 85 34.95 18.19 -46.67
N ARG A 86 35.56 17.08 -47.12
CA ARG A 86 36.95 16.57 -46.94
C ARG A 86 37.95 17.44 -47.70
N PRO A 87 39.30 17.45 -47.37
CA PRO A 87 40.20 16.43 -47.90
C PRO A 87 41.37 15.95 -47.00
N THR A 88 41.68 14.70 -47.23
CA THR A 88 42.96 13.93 -47.35
C THR A 88 44.27 14.37 -46.72
N SER A 89 44.92 13.49 -46.05
CA SER A 89 46.11 12.66 -46.28
C SER A 89 47.26 12.71 -45.26
N ASN A 90 47.68 11.53 -44.92
CA ASN A 90 49.02 10.92 -44.78
C ASN A 90 49.80 10.95 -43.47
N LYS A 91 49.94 9.75 -42.93
CA LYS A 91 51.15 8.95 -42.51
C LYS A 91 52.26 9.62 -41.70
N SER A 92 52.66 9.14 -40.54
CA SER A 92 53.63 8.07 -40.27
C SER A 92 54.41 8.25 -38.96
N HIS A 93 54.60 7.18 -38.24
CA HIS A 93 55.75 6.66 -37.47
C HIS A 93 56.30 7.33 -36.19
N LEU A 94 56.23 6.51 -35.15
CA LEU A 94 57.32 6.01 -34.27
C LEU A 94 57.91 6.88 -33.13
N SER A 95 57.91 6.23 -31.96
CA SER A 95 58.91 6.09 -30.89
C SER A 95 58.89 7.03 -29.68
N HIS A 96 58.74 6.36 -28.50
CA HIS A 96 59.19 6.78 -27.16
C HIS A 96 60.73 7.06 -27.11
N PRO A 97 61.37 7.68 -26.07
CA PRO A 97 60.99 7.65 -24.65
C PRO A 97 61.34 8.90 -23.78
N SER A 98 60.80 8.91 -22.54
CA SER A 98 61.43 9.29 -21.24
C SER A 98 61.85 10.72 -20.87
N HIS A 99 61.45 11.03 -19.66
CA HIS A 99 62.06 11.80 -18.56
C HIS A 99 61.86 13.32 -18.40
N SER A 100 61.30 13.60 -17.23
CA SER A 100 61.82 14.55 -16.21
C SER A 100 61.41 16.03 -16.24
N SER A 101 60.62 16.33 -15.20
CA SER A 101 60.71 17.45 -14.25
C SER A 101 60.64 18.92 -14.69
N ARG A 102 59.85 19.60 -13.89
CA ARG A 102 59.91 20.97 -13.35
C ARG A 102 59.11 22.10 -13.97
N ALA A 103 58.14 22.45 -13.14
CA ALA A 103 57.88 23.79 -12.57
C ALA A 103 57.46 24.96 -13.47
N SER A 104 56.28 25.43 -13.12
CA SER A 104 55.84 26.81 -12.89
C SER A 104 55.38 27.67 -14.07
N VAL A 105 54.30 28.35 -13.73
CA VAL A 105 53.80 29.68 -14.06
C VAL A 105 52.49 29.76 -14.85
N VAL A 106 51.50 30.10 -14.08
CA VAL A 106 50.27 30.90 -14.25
C VAL A 106 50.05 31.50 -15.65
N ALA A 107 48.91 31.15 -16.22
CA ALA A 107 48.12 32.08 -17.04
C ALA A 107 46.64 31.73 -16.89
N SER A 108 45.89 32.69 -16.37
CA SER A 108 44.47 32.76 -16.22
C SER A 108 43.75 32.64 -17.57
N ALA A 109 42.97 31.61 -17.76
CA ALA A 109 41.90 31.60 -18.74
C ALA A 109 40.56 31.51 -17.97
N LYS A 110 39.71 32.50 -18.18
CA LYS A 110 38.33 32.53 -17.70
C LYS A 110 37.59 31.39 -18.36
N GLU A 111 37.23 30.38 -17.59
CA GLU A 111 36.23 29.43 -17.98
C GLU A 111 34.86 30.03 -17.67
N ASP A 112 34.04 30.08 -18.72
CA ASP A 112 32.62 30.40 -18.69
C ASP A 112 31.90 29.33 -17.88
N PRO A 113 31.11 29.64 -16.85
CA PRO A 113 30.33 28.62 -16.15
C PRO A 113 29.14 28.28 -17.02
N SER A 114 29.30 27.27 -17.90
CA SER A 114 28.16 26.58 -18.47
C SER A 114 27.38 25.99 -17.33
N HIS A 115 26.18 26.56 -17.06
CA HIS A 115 25.18 26.01 -16.18
C HIS A 115 24.84 24.60 -16.66
N GLU A 116 25.48 23.58 -16.12
CA GLU A 116 24.93 22.27 -16.05
C GLU A 116 23.72 22.36 -15.08
N MET A 117 22.53 22.55 -15.65
CA MET A 117 21.31 22.26 -14.94
C MET A 117 21.28 20.75 -14.69
N HIS A 118 21.87 20.34 -13.57
CA HIS A 118 21.52 19.05 -12.97
C HIS A 118 20.00 19.06 -12.74
N GLN A 119 19.27 18.39 -13.62
CA GLN A 119 17.92 17.96 -13.32
C GLN A 119 18.02 16.92 -12.18
N HIS A 120 18.14 17.40 -10.94
CA HIS A 120 17.77 16.63 -9.78
C HIS A 120 16.26 16.38 -9.93
N GLY A 121 15.88 15.18 -10.38
CA GLY A 121 14.52 14.72 -10.16
C GLY A 121 14.29 14.85 -8.65
N MET A 122 13.34 15.71 -8.25
CA MET A 122 13.03 15.92 -6.84
C MET A 122 12.70 14.57 -6.21
N GLU A 123 13.54 14.08 -5.31
CA GLU A 123 13.25 12.90 -4.52
C GLU A 123 12.04 13.20 -3.64
N MET A 124 11.01 12.35 -3.74
CA MET A 124 9.81 12.46 -2.92
C MET A 124 10.06 11.76 -1.59
N HIS A 125 10.06 12.54 -0.53
CA HIS A 125 10.27 12.07 0.82
C HIS A 125 8.94 11.90 1.56
N SER A 126 8.92 11.02 2.56
CA SER A 126 7.80 10.84 3.48
C SER A 126 7.39 12.15 4.17
N SER A 127 6.11 12.27 4.49
CA SER A 127 5.60 13.39 5.29
C SER A 127 5.95 13.26 6.77
N VAL A 128 6.33 12.07 7.26
CA VAL A 128 6.69 11.82 8.66
C VAL A 128 8.18 11.89 8.89
N ASP A 129 8.99 11.24 8.05
CA ASP A 129 10.45 11.18 8.20
C ASP A 129 11.15 11.57 6.90
N LEU A 130 11.95 12.62 6.95
CA LEU A 130 12.70 13.15 5.80
C LEU A 130 13.67 12.13 5.19
N ALA A 131 14.17 11.17 5.96
CA ALA A 131 15.09 10.15 5.45
C ALA A 131 14.40 9.05 4.65
N ASP A 132 13.09 8.91 4.79
CA ASP A 132 12.30 7.87 4.14
C ASP A 132 11.80 8.30 2.76
N PRO A 133 11.82 7.40 1.75
CA PRO A 133 11.11 7.65 0.50
C PRO A 133 9.60 7.64 0.73
N MET A 134 8.86 8.43 -0.05
CA MET A 134 7.39 8.51 0.07
C MET A 134 6.68 7.16 -0.08
N THR A 135 7.22 6.25 -0.90
CA THR A 135 6.69 4.90 -1.11
C THR A 135 6.76 4.00 0.11
N ARG A 136 7.63 4.32 1.09
CA ARG A 136 7.77 3.59 2.36
C ARG A 136 6.70 3.97 3.37
N GLU A 137 6.04 5.09 3.19
CA GLU A 137 5.06 5.63 4.13
C GLU A 137 3.78 4.82 4.11
N GLY A 138 3.42 4.24 5.26
CA GLY A 138 2.14 3.59 5.54
C GLY A 138 1.21 4.49 6.34
N SER A 139 0.21 3.92 7.01
CA SER A 139 -0.65 4.63 7.95
C SER A 139 0.13 5.04 9.21
N GLY A 140 -0.26 6.14 9.84
CA GLY A 140 0.45 6.69 11.00
C GLY A 140 1.94 6.85 10.72
N THR A 141 2.77 6.17 11.50
CA THR A 141 4.23 6.15 11.31
C THR A 141 4.75 4.81 10.78
N SER A 142 3.87 3.92 10.31
CA SER A 142 4.24 2.58 9.87
C SER A 142 4.99 2.57 8.53
N TRP A 143 5.74 1.48 8.28
CA TRP A 143 6.50 1.29 7.05
C TRP A 143 5.88 0.26 6.11
N LEU A 144 5.90 0.58 4.82
CA LEU A 144 5.67 -0.30 3.69
C LEU A 144 6.99 -0.68 3.00
N PRO A 145 7.03 -1.70 2.13
CA PRO A 145 8.14 -1.89 1.20
C PRO A 145 8.36 -0.65 0.32
N ASP A 146 9.61 -0.25 0.07
CA ASP A 146 9.95 0.91 -0.77
C ASP A 146 9.46 0.77 -2.22
N SER A 147 9.13 -0.44 -2.64
CA SER A 147 8.59 -0.74 -3.97
C SER A 147 7.06 -0.68 -4.03
N SER A 148 6.38 -0.26 -2.97
CA SER A 148 4.92 -0.21 -2.91
C SER A 148 4.34 0.75 -3.97
N PRO A 149 3.23 0.39 -4.61
CA PRO A 149 2.55 1.26 -5.56
C PRO A 149 1.89 2.43 -4.83
N MET A 150 2.00 3.64 -5.40
CA MET A 150 1.34 4.83 -4.87
C MET A 150 0.16 5.22 -5.74
N TYR A 151 -1.05 5.06 -5.24
CA TYR A 151 -2.28 5.56 -5.87
C TYR A 151 -2.63 6.91 -5.27
N GLY A 152 -2.21 8.01 -5.94
CA GLY A 152 -2.40 9.35 -5.42
C GLY A 152 -2.11 10.45 -6.44
N ARG A 153 -2.61 11.65 -6.16
CA ARG A 153 -2.30 12.87 -6.91
C ARG A 153 -1.30 13.68 -6.11
N MET A 154 -0.17 13.98 -6.72
CA MET A 154 0.89 14.77 -6.11
C MET A 154 0.96 16.16 -6.73
N PHE A 155 1.11 17.17 -5.88
CA PHE A 155 1.30 18.56 -6.24
C PHE A 155 2.58 19.04 -5.57
N MET A 156 3.48 19.64 -6.38
CA MET A 156 4.75 20.18 -5.90
C MET A 156 4.75 21.69 -6.13
N PHE A 157 5.08 22.49 -5.11
CA PHE A 157 5.17 23.94 -5.17
C PHE A 157 6.28 24.46 -4.26
N ASP A 158 7.29 25.12 -4.84
CA ASP A 158 8.39 25.79 -4.13
C ASP A 158 9.08 24.95 -3.03
N GLY A 159 9.24 23.63 -3.29
CA GLY A 159 9.83 22.69 -2.32
C GLY A 159 8.83 22.02 -1.39
N ASP A 160 7.59 22.43 -1.41
CA ASP A 160 6.49 21.79 -0.68
C ASP A 160 5.85 20.67 -1.51
N MET A 161 5.29 19.70 -0.81
CA MET A 161 4.57 18.58 -1.42
C MET A 161 3.18 18.44 -0.78
N LEU A 162 2.17 18.27 -1.62
CA LEU A 162 0.84 17.83 -1.20
C LEU A 162 0.47 16.56 -1.98
N MET A 163 0.14 15.49 -1.28
CA MET A 163 -0.42 14.27 -1.85
C MET A 163 -1.88 14.13 -1.43
N LEU A 164 -2.75 13.78 -2.38
CA LEU A 164 -4.14 13.40 -2.16
C LEU A 164 -4.33 11.96 -2.58
N HIS A 165 -4.80 11.11 -1.69
CA HIS A 165 -5.12 9.72 -1.97
C HIS A 165 -6.39 9.28 -1.22
N GLY A 166 -6.91 8.09 -1.53
CA GLY A 166 -8.14 7.58 -0.95
C GLY A 166 -8.81 6.56 -1.84
N ALA A 167 -9.91 6.01 -1.35
CA ALA A 167 -10.76 5.09 -2.11
C ALA A 167 -12.22 5.20 -1.66
N ILE A 168 -13.14 4.92 -2.58
CA ILE A 168 -14.58 4.81 -2.31
C ILE A 168 -15.07 3.52 -2.94
N PHE A 169 -15.87 2.74 -2.20
CA PHE A 169 -16.41 1.45 -2.61
C PHE A 169 -17.95 1.41 -2.52
N PRO A 170 -18.70 2.10 -3.41
CA PRO A 170 -20.14 1.89 -3.50
C PRO A 170 -20.42 0.41 -3.82
N ARG A 171 -21.18 -0.28 -2.95
CA ARG A 171 -21.34 -1.72 -3.05
C ARG A 171 -22.72 -2.20 -2.60
N TYR A 172 -23.06 -3.39 -3.07
CA TYR A 172 -24.09 -4.26 -2.49
C TYR A 172 -23.41 -5.46 -1.85
N THR A 173 -23.73 -5.71 -0.59
CA THR A 173 -23.26 -6.86 0.19
C THR A 173 -24.44 -7.73 0.55
N ASN A 174 -24.31 -9.06 0.42
CA ASN A 174 -25.26 -10.05 0.92
C ASN A 174 -24.49 -11.08 1.74
N VAL A 175 -24.86 -11.23 3.00
CA VAL A 175 -24.27 -12.17 3.94
C VAL A 175 -25.30 -13.19 4.35
N SER A 176 -25.04 -14.47 4.09
CA SER A 176 -25.90 -15.57 4.47
C SER A 176 -25.83 -15.86 5.97
N THR A 177 -26.65 -16.70 6.49
CA THR A 177 -26.81 -17.14 7.88
C THR A 177 -27.90 -16.36 8.63
N ARG A 178 -28.32 -16.88 9.81
CA ARG A 178 -29.33 -16.21 10.66
C ARG A 178 -28.87 -14.87 11.21
N ARG A 179 -27.53 -14.64 11.31
CA ARG A 179 -26.91 -13.39 11.76
C ARG A 179 -26.39 -12.54 10.60
N GLY A 180 -26.58 -13.04 9.38
CA GLY A 180 -26.27 -12.29 8.17
C GLY A 180 -27.34 -11.23 7.87
N ASP A 181 -27.01 -10.36 6.92
CA ASP A 181 -27.86 -9.27 6.47
C ASP A 181 -27.49 -8.92 5.02
N ASP A 182 -28.28 -8.08 4.36
CA ASP A 182 -27.93 -7.49 3.08
C ASP A 182 -27.96 -5.96 3.18
N ARG A 183 -27.06 -5.31 2.42
CA ARG A 183 -26.93 -3.87 2.51
C ARG A 183 -26.36 -3.25 1.23
N ILE A 184 -26.78 -2.02 0.96
CA ILE A 184 -26.12 -1.09 0.04
C ILE A 184 -25.45 -0.03 0.91
N ASP A 185 -24.14 0.13 0.75
CA ASP A 185 -23.31 1.09 1.45
C ASP A 185 -22.13 1.54 0.58
N ALA A 186 -21.25 2.38 1.12
CA ALA A 186 -20.06 2.82 0.42
C ALA A 186 -18.93 3.15 1.41
N PRO A 187 -18.19 2.14 1.92
CA PRO A 187 -16.99 2.40 2.71
C PRO A 187 -16.03 3.27 1.92
N ASN A 188 -15.43 4.23 2.61
CA ASN A 188 -14.61 5.22 1.93
C ASN A 188 -13.63 5.90 2.88
N TRP A 189 -12.58 6.47 2.30
CA TRP A 189 -11.65 7.35 2.99
C TRP A 189 -10.94 8.24 1.99
N ILE A 190 -10.55 9.44 2.43
CA ILE A 190 -9.73 10.38 1.68
C ILE A 190 -8.68 10.99 2.60
N MET A 191 -7.45 11.09 2.14
CA MET A 191 -6.33 11.61 2.90
C MET A 191 -5.55 12.66 2.11
N ALA A 192 -5.25 13.77 2.79
CA ALA A 192 -4.33 14.81 2.34
C ALA A 192 -3.05 14.74 3.20
N MET A 193 -1.90 14.67 2.54
CA MET A 193 -0.58 14.62 3.18
C MET A 193 0.24 15.80 2.67
N TYR A 194 0.58 16.71 3.56
CA TYR A 194 1.40 17.88 3.26
C TYR A 194 2.77 17.77 3.91
N SER A 195 3.78 18.25 3.24
CA SER A 195 5.16 18.22 3.70
C SER A 195 5.90 19.47 3.27
N HIS A 196 6.51 20.15 4.24
CA HIS A 196 7.27 21.40 4.10
C HIS A 196 8.71 21.22 4.55
N ALA A 197 9.68 21.56 3.71
CA ALA A 197 11.09 21.50 4.04
C ALA A 197 11.54 22.78 4.78
N LEU A 198 12.10 22.60 5.98
CA LEU A 198 12.79 23.68 6.74
C LEU A 198 14.31 23.56 6.50
N GLY A 199 14.75 23.80 5.25
CA GLY A 199 16.12 23.54 4.81
C GLY A 199 16.36 22.07 4.46
N ASP A 200 17.64 21.65 4.42
CA ASP A 200 18.05 20.35 3.85
C ASP A 200 17.89 19.18 4.85
N SER A 201 17.74 19.45 6.14
CA SER A 201 17.80 18.43 7.19
C SER A 201 16.56 18.36 8.08
N THR A 202 15.61 19.27 7.93
CA THR A 202 14.41 19.34 8.78
C THR A 202 13.17 19.44 7.92
N ARG A 203 12.11 18.73 8.31
CA ARG A 203 10.81 18.71 7.62
C ARG A 203 9.67 18.76 8.62
N ILE A 204 8.63 19.52 8.27
CA ILE A 204 7.33 19.47 8.93
C ILE A 204 6.37 18.71 8.01
N GLY A 205 5.62 17.77 8.57
CA GLY A 205 4.52 17.09 7.91
C GLY A 205 3.19 17.42 8.59
N ALA A 206 2.12 17.40 7.81
CA ALA A 206 0.74 17.48 8.30
C ALA A 206 -0.12 16.51 7.50
N ARG A 207 -1.03 15.79 8.17
CA ARG A 207 -1.97 14.89 7.52
C ARG A 207 -3.38 15.12 7.99
N LEU A 208 -4.32 14.96 7.08
CA LEU A 208 -5.76 14.97 7.32
C LEU A 208 -6.36 13.77 6.59
N MET A 209 -6.90 12.82 7.33
CA MET A 209 -7.69 11.71 6.80
C MET A 209 -9.13 11.83 7.29
N MET A 210 -10.07 11.63 6.39
CA MET A 210 -11.49 11.72 6.63
C MET A 210 -12.21 10.53 6.02
N SER A 211 -13.30 10.09 6.67
CA SER A 211 -14.25 9.15 6.12
C SER A 211 -15.66 9.75 6.09
N LEU A 212 -16.41 9.43 5.04
CA LEU A 212 -17.84 9.70 4.97
C LEU A 212 -18.69 8.49 5.40
N ASP A 213 -18.11 7.49 6.05
CA ASP A 213 -18.82 6.33 6.57
C ASP A 213 -20.01 6.70 7.47
N PRO A 214 -19.94 7.76 8.33
CA PRO A 214 -21.12 8.21 9.09
C PRO A 214 -22.34 8.54 8.22
N LEU A 215 -22.14 8.89 6.95
CA LEU A 215 -23.21 9.19 5.97
C LEU A 215 -23.53 8.01 5.07
N THR A 216 -22.53 7.18 4.72
CA THR A 216 -22.65 6.12 3.71
C THR A 216 -22.86 4.75 4.29
N GLU A 217 -22.47 4.53 5.52
CA GLU A 217 -22.66 3.26 6.24
C GLU A 217 -23.66 3.35 7.38
N THR A 218 -23.82 4.46 8.02
CA THR A 218 -24.76 4.80 9.09
C THR A 218 -25.13 3.70 10.09
N GLY A 219 -25.45 4.07 11.32
CA GLY A 219 -25.94 3.16 12.36
C GLY A 219 -24.87 2.11 12.73
N ARG A 220 -25.25 0.85 12.71
CA ARG A 220 -24.41 -0.28 13.14
C ARG A 220 -23.32 -0.69 12.13
N GLY A 221 -23.06 0.10 11.08
CA GLY A 221 -22.09 -0.27 10.04
C GLY A 221 -22.58 -1.40 9.12
N TYR A 222 -21.67 -2.10 8.46
CA TYR A 222 -21.98 -3.10 7.43
C TYR A 222 -21.87 -4.55 7.94
N PRO A 223 -22.64 -5.49 7.34
CA PRO A 223 -22.61 -6.89 7.77
C PRO A 223 -21.27 -7.56 7.43
N LEU A 224 -20.64 -8.16 8.43
CA LEU A 224 -19.39 -8.90 8.31
C LEU A 224 -19.40 -10.01 9.39
N LEU A 225 -19.62 -11.26 9.00
CA LEU A 225 -19.74 -12.38 9.93
C LEU A 225 -18.51 -12.49 10.84
N PHE A 226 -18.78 -12.71 12.14
CA PHE A 226 -17.80 -12.85 13.22
C PHE A 226 -17.01 -11.58 13.55
N GLN A 227 -17.25 -10.47 12.87
CA GLN A 227 -16.64 -9.20 13.28
C GLN A 227 -17.29 -8.71 14.58
N SER A 228 -16.46 -8.18 15.45
CA SER A 228 -16.84 -7.69 16.78
C SER A 228 -15.95 -6.50 17.13
N GLY A 229 -16.28 -5.82 18.20
CA GLY A 229 -15.65 -4.59 18.69
C GLY A 229 -16.59 -3.40 18.58
N GLU A 230 -16.41 -2.44 19.45
CA GLU A 230 -17.25 -1.27 19.64
C GLU A 230 -18.71 -1.57 20.06
N SER A 231 -19.51 -0.52 20.18
CA SER A 231 -20.90 -0.58 20.61
C SER A 231 -21.78 0.28 19.73
N TRP A 232 -23.09 0.01 19.79
CA TRP A 232 -24.14 0.84 19.20
C TRP A 232 -25.34 0.89 20.14
N HIS A 233 -25.71 2.08 20.60
CA HIS A 233 -26.76 2.30 21.61
C HIS A 233 -26.55 1.45 22.88
N ASP A 234 -25.32 1.53 23.42
CA ASP A 234 -24.90 0.77 24.60
C ASP A 234 -25.03 -0.77 24.46
N GLN A 235 -25.06 -1.29 23.24
CA GLN A 235 -25.06 -2.71 22.97
C GLN A 235 -23.79 -3.11 22.17
N PRO A 236 -23.12 -4.22 22.52
CA PRO A 236 -21.95 -4.67 21.79
C PRO A 236 -22.30 -5.00 20.34
N LEU A 237 -21.48 -4.55 19.40
CA LEU A 237 -21.60 -4.91 18.00
C LEU A 237 -21.02 -6.30 17.75
N HIS A 238 -21.74 -7.12 17.00
CA HIS A 238 -21.30 -8.42 16.53
C HIS A 238 -21.80 -8.68 15.11
N ASP A 239 -21.02 -9.44 14.35
CA ASP A 239 -21.29 -9.77 12.95
C ASP A 239 -21.45 -8.52 12.06
N ARG A 240 -20.77 -7.44 12.46
CA ARG A 240 -20.75 -6.16 11.75
C ARG A 240 -19.42 -5.42 11.97
N GLN A 241 -18.97 -4.74 10.94
CA GLN A 241 -17.92 -3.72 11.05
C GLN A 241 -18.59 -2.36 11.28
N HIS A 242 -18.16 -1.66 12.32
CA HIS A 242 -18.61 -0.30 12.63
C HIS A 242 -18.12 0.72 11.57
N PRO A 243 -18.83 1.86 11.40
CA PRO A 243 -18.36 2.97 10.57
C PRO A 243 -17.14 3.63 11.20
N HIS A 244 -16.26 4.20 10.37
CA HIS A 244 -15.23 5.11 10.84
C HIS A 244 -15.83 6.45 11.30
N ASP A 245 -15.05 7.23 12.03
CA ASP A 245 -15.37 8.61 12.33
C ASP A 245 -15.25 9.50 11.10
N LEU A 246 -15.80 10.71 11.14
CA LEU A 246 -15.59 11.70 10.09
C LEU A 246 -14.11 12.08 9.95
N LEU A 247 -13.36 12.09 11.05
CA LEU A 247 -11.94 12.40 11.11
C LEU A 247 -11.16 11.19 11.64
N ASP A 248 -10.43 10.52 10.76
CA ASP A 248 -9.62 9.35 11.09
C ASP A 248 -8.17 9.73 11.44
N GLU A 249 -7.63 10.78 10.83
CA GLU A 249 -6.32 11.34 11.18
C GLU A 249 -6.31 12.86 11.02
N LEU A 250 -5.85 13.55 12.07
CA LEU A 250 -5.41 14.93 12.04
C LEU A 250 -4.08 14.99 12.78
N SER A 251 -2.98 15.03 12.04
CA SER A 251 -1.66 14.86 12.62
C SER A 251 -0.64 15.87 12.12
N LEU A 252 0.38 16.08 12.97
CA LEU A 252 1.56 16.88 12.69
C LEU A 252 2.81 16.05 12.99
N SER A 253 3.85 16.21 12.18
CA SER A 253 5.15 15.60 12.39
C SER A 253 6.27 16.62 12.22
N LEU A 254 7.37 16.39 12.92
CA LEU A 254 8.63 17.11 12.75
C LEU A 254 9.75 16.09 12.68
N SER A 255 10.49 16.06 11.59
CA SER A 255 11.64 15.17 11.40
C SER A 255 12.94 15.94 11.22
N GLN A 256 14.01 15.36 11.74
CA GLN A 256 15.38 15.86 11.65
C GLN A 256 16.29 14.75 11.13
N LYS A 257 16.96 15.02 10.01
CA LYS A 257 18.02 14.18 9.48
C LYS A 257 19.37 14.64 10.03
N PHE A 258 20.12 13.74 10.64
CA PHE A 258 21.43 14.05 11.24
C PHE A 258 22.60 13.76 10.29
N ASP A 259 22.45 12.71 9.47
CA ASP A 259 23.33 12.35 8.36
C ASP A 259 22.57 11.59 7.28
N HIS A 260 23.27 10.95 6.33
CA HIS A 260 22.63 10.21 5.24
C HIS A 260 21.78 9.03 5.73
N ASP A 261 22.13 8.46 6.87
CA ASP A 261 21.60 7.19 7.35
C ASP A 261 20.76 7.32 8.63
N LEU A 262 20.84 8.46 9.33
CA LEU A 262 20.22 8.63 10.65
C LEU A 262 19.24 9.80 10.66
N SER A 263 18.02 9.54 11.07
CA SER A 263 16.99 10.54 11.33
C SER A 263 16.24 10.26 12.63
N ALA A 264 15.57 11.28 13.12
CA ALA A 264 14.62 11.17 14.22
C ALA A 264 13.39 12.01 13.91
N TYR A 265 12.26 11.63 14.47
CA TYR A 265 11.04 12.40 14.33
C TYR A 265 10.15 12.31 15.57
N ILE A 266 9.25 13.28 15.66
CA ILE A 266 8.10 13.27 16.55
C ILE A 266 6.83 13.38 15.72
N TYR A 267 5.79 12.70 16.15
CA TYR A 267 4.48 12.69 15.52
C TYR A 267 3.43 12.89 16.61
N PHE A 268 2.45 13.71 16.33
CA PHE A 268 1.29 13.94 17.19
C PHE A 268 0.01 13.86 16.36
N GLY A 269 -0.95 13.03 16.78
CA GLY A 269 -2.25 12.85 16.12
C GLY A 269 -3.42 13.08 17.07
N TYR A 270 -4.48 13.75 16.55
CA TYR A 270 -5.73 13.96 17.28
C TYR A 270 -6.92 14.11 16.32
N PRO A 271 -7.41 12.99 15.77
CA PRO A 271 -6.94 11.60 15.97
C PRO A 271 -5.63 11.26 15.23
N GLY A 272 -5.12 10.05 15.47
CA GLY A 272 -3.92 9.52 14.84
C GLY A 272 -3.69 8.04 15.13
N GLU A 273 -2.55 7.48 14.69
CA GLU A 273 -2.20 6.07 14.86
C GLU A 273 -0.92 5.91 15.70
N PRO A 274 -0.95 5.17 16.82
CA PRO A 274 0.24 4.88 17.60
C PRO A 274 1.16 3.86 16.91
N ALA A 275 2.41 3.75 17.36
CA ALA A 275 3.38 2.75 16.90
C ALA A 275 3.01 1.34 17.41
N LEU A 276 1.89 0.80 16.93
CA LEU A 276 1.33 -0.50 17.31
C LEU A 276 0.67 -1.15 16.10
N GLY A 277 1.13 -2.33 15.72
CA GLY A 277 0.59 -3.06 14.58
C GLY A 277 1.31 -2.80 13.25
N PRO A 278 0.93 -3.54 12.20
CA PRO A 278 1.28 -3.26 10.81
C PRO A 278 0.57 -2.01 10.31
N PRO A 279 0.87 -1.50 9.10
CA PRO A 279 0.02 -0.52 8.42
C PRO A 279 -1.43 -1.00 8.38
N THR A 280 -2.37 -0.11 8.63
CA THR A 280 -3.81 -0.40 8.59
C THR A 280 -4.21 -0.99 7.24
N PHE A 281 -5.19 -1.88 7.23
CA PHE A 281 -5.57 -2.68 6.05
C PHE A 281 -5.79 -1.82 4.80
N MET A 282 -6.47 -0.68 4.90
CA MET A 282 -6.75 0.21 3.77
C MET A 282 -5.49 0.84 3.15
N HIS A 283 -4.36 0.87 3.86
CA HIS A 283 -3.07 1.36 3.37
C HIS A 283 -2.13 0.22 2.92
N ARG A 284 -2.46 -1.05 3.18
CA ARG A 284 -1.65 -2.18 2.72
C ARG A 284 -1.85 -2.43 1.22
N PRO A 285 -0.79 -2.51 0.40
CA PRO A 285 -0.92 -2.81 -1.04
C PRO A 285 -1.62 -4.13 -1.34
N SER A 286 -1.60 -5.10 -0.41
CA SER A 286 -2.26 -6.39 -0.53
C SER A 286 -3.77 -6.34 -0.28
N ALA A 287 -4.28 -5.31 0.40
CA ALA A 287 -5.68 -5.17 0.80
C ALA A 287 -6.41 -4.03 0.09
N MET A 288 -5.72 -3.17 -0.67
CA MET A 288 -6.28 -1.92 -1.22
C MET A 288 -7.43 -2.10 -2.23
N ASP A 289 -7.71 -3.32 -2.66
CA ASP A 289 -8.81 -3.65 -3.58
C ASP A 289 -9.94 -4.43 -2.90
N ASP A 290 -9.75 -4.82 -1.61
CA ASP A 290 -10.73 -5.49 -0.78
C ASP A 290 -11.51 -4.43 0.03
N PRO A 291 -12.84 -4.29 -0.17
CA PRO A 291 -13.63 -3.28 0.54
C PRO A 291 -13.91 -3.60 2.01
N ASP A 292 -13.55 -4.80 2.50
CA ASP A 292 -13.84 -5.23 3.86
C ASP A 292 -12.65 -5.07 4.79
N ALA A 293 -12.94 -4.68 6.04
CA ALA A 293 -12.01 -4.81 7.15
C ALA A 293 -11.67 -6.29 7.40
N PRO A 294 -10.45 -6.62 7.84
CA PRO A 294 -10.12 -7.98 8.23
C PRO A 294 -10.82 -8.38 9.54
N LEU A 295 -11.21 -9.68 9.67
CA LEU A 295 -11.77 -10.22 10.90
C LEU A 295 -10.83 -10.09 12.10
N GLY A 296 -9.51 -10.10 11.83
CA GLY A 296 -8.45 -9.94 12.81
C GLY A 296 -8.12 -8.50 13.15
N HIS A 297 -8.87 -7.50 12.66
CA HIS A 297 -8.62 -6.07 12.83
C HIS A 297 -8.31 -5.70 14.29
N HIS A 298 -9.14 -6.16 15.25
CA HIS A 298 -8.97 -5.87 16.68
C HIS A 298 -7.82 -6.62 17.36
N TRP A 299 -7.07 -7.45 16.64
CA TRP A 299 -5.79 -8.07 17.08
C TRP A 299 -4.58 -7.45 16.41
N GLN A 300 -4.76 -6.71 15.32
CA GLN A 300 -3.70 -6.33 14.41
C GLN A 300 -3.51 -4.82 14.28
N ASP A 301 -4.55 -4.08 13.89
CA ASP A 301 -4.43 -2.70 13.43
C ASP A 301 -5.63 -1.78 13.80
N SER A 302 -6.47 -2.14 14.77
CA SER A 302 -7.67 -1.35 15.16
C SER A 302 -7.35 0.00 15.81
N THR A 303 -6.13 0.22 16.29
CA THR A 303 -5.75 1.49 16.93
C THR A 303 -5.40 2.60 15.93
N HIS A 304 -5.81 2.47 14.66
CA HIS A 304 -5.49 3.44 13.61
C HIS A 304 -6.29 4.76 13.71
N VAL A 305 -7.41 4.77 14.42
CA VAL A 305 -8.13 5.99 14.81
C VAL A 305 -8.09 6.10 16.33
N THR A 306 -7.23 6.96 16.86
CA THR A 306 -7.03 7.12 18.30
C THR A 306 -6.96 8.59 18.65
N PHE A 307 -7.88 9.07 19.51
CA PHE A 307 -7.94 10.47 19.95
C PHE A 307 -6.87 10.76 21.00
N GLY A 308 -5.72 11.24 20.52
CA GLY A 308 -4.56 11.58 21.32
C GLY A 308 -3.44 10.52 21.21
N VAL A 309 -2.50 10.78 20.32
CA VAL A 309 -1.29 9.98 20.10
C VAL A 309 -0.08 10.90 20.08
N ALA A 310 0.97 10.51 20.79
CA ALA A 310 2.29 11.12 20.67
C ALA A 310 3.33 10.02 20.47
N THR A 311 4.06 10.07 19.36
CA THR A 311 5.08 9.10 18.95
C THR A 311 6.43 9.79 18.78
N ALA A 312 7.50 9.12 19.22
CA ALA A 312 8.87 9.48 18.88
C ALA A 312 9.55 8.27 18.23
N GLY A 313 10.33 8.51 17.17
CA GLY A 313 11.00 7.47 16.42
C GLY A 313 12.40 7.86 15.99
N PHE A 314 13.25 6.83 15.81
CA PHE A 314 14.58 6.90 15.23
C PHE A 314 14.67 5.92 14.08
N ALA A 315 15.10 6.39 12.93
CA ALA A 315 15.40 5.57 11.77
C ALA A 315 16.91 5.59 11.49
N TRP A 316 17.47 4.39 11.30
CA TRP A 316 18.85 4.20 10.86
C TRP A 316 18.85 3.28 9.65
N LYS A 317 19.14 3.86 8.48
CA LYS A 317 19.06 3.16 7.18
C LYS A 317 17.67 2.57 6.94
N ASN A 318 17.59 1.26 7.10
CA ASN A 318 16.39 0.45 6.86
C ASN A 318 15.82 -0.17 8.15
N VAL A 319 16.22 0.32 9.31
CA VAL A 319 15.70 -0.09 10.63
C VAL A 319 15.13 1.13 11.34
N LYS A 320 13.94 0.97 11.94
CA LYS A 320 13.28 2.02 12.71
C LYS A 320 12.79 1.47 14.05
N VAL A 321 13.01 2.26 15.11
CA VAL A 321 12.49 2.00 16.46
C VAL A 321 11.63 3.17 16.88
N GLU A 322 10.41 2.89 17.35
CA GLU A 322 9.42 3.89 17.72
C GLU A 322 8.78 3.55 19.06
N GLY A 323 8.31 4.58 19.75
CA GLY A 323 7.49 4.43 20.94
C GLY A 323 6.38 5.47 20.98
N SER A 324 5.19 5.07 21.45
CA SER A 324 4.02 5.94 21.56
C SER A 324 3.41 5.90 22.94
N ILE A 325 2.85 7.05 23.34
CA ILE A 325 1.84 7.16 24.38
C ILE A 325 0.53 7.58 23.71
N PHE A 326 -0.58 6.97 24.09
CA PHE A 326 -1.85 7.19 23.41
C PHE A 326 -3.07 6.90 24.30
N THR A 327 -4.26 7.25 23.82
CA THR A 327 -5.54 6.91 24.43
C THR A 327 -5.92 5.48 24.07
N GLY A 328 -6.09 4.59 25.05
CA GLY A 328 -6.39 3.18 24.77
C GLY A 328 -7.81 2.92 24.31
N ARG A 329 -8.75 3.78 24.67
CA ARG A 329 -10.15 3.68 24.26
C ARG A 329 -10.28 3.91 22.77
N GLU A 330 -10.95 2.99 22.06
CA GLU A 330 -11.42 3.17 20.69
C GLU A 330 -12.46 4.31 20.64
N PRO A 331 -12.65 4.96 19.47
CA PRO A 331 -13.68 6.00 19.32
C PRO A 331 -15.05 5.54 19.79
N ASP A 332 -15.88 6.48 20.27
CA ASP A 332 -17.25 6.14 20.64
C ASP A 332 -18.21 6.15 19.44
N GLU A 333 -19.51 6.01 19.67
CA GLU A 333 -20.49 5.94 18.58
C GLU A 333 -20.92 7.29 17.99
N ASP A 334 -20.45 8.42 18.54
CA ASP A 334 -20.65 9.77 18.00
C ASP A 334 -19.55 10.10 16.99
N ARG A 335 -19.77 9.75 15.74
CA ARG A 335 -18.79 9.80 14.64
C ARG A 335 -18.43 11.21 14.17
N TYR A 336 -18.95 12.26 14.79
CA TYR A 336 -18.78 13.65 14.34
C TYR A 336 -18.03 14.53 15.35
N ASP A 337 -17.73 14.04 16.53
CA ASP A 337 -17.07 14.82 17.57
C ASP A 337 -15.61 14.40 17.79
N PHE A 338 -14.98 14.91 18.83
CA PHE A 338 -13.62 14.59 19.23
C PHE A 338 -13.64 13.98 20.62
N ASP A 339 -13.27 12.72 20.71
CA ASP A 339 -13.15 12.02 21.96
C ASP A 339 -12.10 12.62 22.89
N ARG A 340 -12.35 12.54 24.19
CA ARG A 340 -11.44 13.07 25.20
C ARG A 340 -10.15 12.27 25.27
N PRO A 341 -8.96 12.88 25.06
CA PRO A 341 -7.68 12.19 25.13
C PRO A 341 -7.37 11.81 26.58
N ARG A 342 -6.80 10.60 26.78
CA ARG A 342 -6.45 10.06 28.10
C ARG A 342 -4.96 9.82 28.27
N PHE A 343 -4.25 9.46 27.20
CA PHE A 343 -2.82 9.10 27.19
C PHE A 343 -2.47 8.04 28.26
N ASP A 344 -3.31 7.04 28.41
CA ASP A 344 -3.26 6.01 29.46
C ASP A 344 -2.67 4.67 28.96
N SER A 345 -2.24 4.62 27.72
CA SER A 345 -1.72 3.46 27.02
C SER A 345 -0.37 3.78 26.38
N TYR A 346 0.41 2.72 26.08
CA TYR A 346 1.73 2.88 25.47
C TYR A 346 2.07 1.71 24.56
N SER A 347 2.94 1.96 23.59
CA SER A 347 3.41 0.94 22.65
C SER A 347 4.84 1.19 22.20
N GLY A 348 5.41 0.17 21.56
CA GLY A 348 6.68 0.24 20.85
C GLY A 348 6.66 -0.65 19.63
N ARG A 349 7.31 -0.21 18.57
CA ARG A 349 7.42 -0.93 17.29
C ARG A 349 8.86 -0.90 16.77
N LEU A 350 9.31 -2.05 16.30
CA LEU A 350 10.53 -2.22 15.51
C LEU A 350 10.12 -2.54 14.08
N SER A 351 10.61 -1.75 13.13
CA SER A 351 10.41 -1.96 11.69
C SER A 351 11.75 -2.18 10.99
N TRP A 352 11.77 -3.07 9.99
CA TRP A 352 12.95 -3.38 9.21
C TRP A 352 12.62 -3.66 7.75
N ASN A 353 13.20 -2.89 6.83
CA ASN A 353 13.09 -3.07 5.38
C ASN A 353 14.40 -3.64 4.83
N PRO A 354 14.68 -4.97 4.94
CA PRO A 354 15.96 -5.55 4.51
C PRO A 354 16.22 -5.41 3.01
N THR A 355 15.18 -5.28 2.22
CA THR A 355 15.23 -5.01 0.78
C THR A 355 14.15 -4.01 0.40
N ARG A 356 14.21 -3.45 -0.81
CA ARG A 356 13.16 -2.55 -1.33
C ARG A 356 11.78 -3.20 -1.40
N ASN A 357 11.73 -4.53 -1.46
CA ASN A 357 10.50 -5.29 -1.68
C ASN A 357 9.93 -5.90 -0.40
N LEU A 358 10.60 -5.77 0.74
CA LEU A 358 10.23 -6.45 1.97
C LEU A 358 10.23 -5.49 3.16
N ALA A 359 9.11 -5.42 3.86
CA ALA A 359 8.96 -4.73 5.13
C ALA A 359 8.56 -5.72 6.23
N LEU A 360 9.24 -5.66 7.35
CA LEU A 360 9.03 -6.49 8.53
C LEU A 360 8.73 -5.58 9.71
N GLN A 361 7.82 -5.98 10.58
CA GLN A 361 7.60 -5.30 11.86
C GLN A 361 7.29 -6.28 12.98
N VAL A 362 7.63 -5.87 14.20
CA VAL A 362 7.12 -6.44 15.45
C VAL A 362 6.76 -5.30 16.39
N SER A 363 5.63 -5.41 17.08
CA SER A 363 5.20 -4.40 18.04
C SER A 363 4.59 -5.03 19.28
N TYR A 364 4.61 -4.24 20.35
CA TYR A 364 3.96 -4.55 21.61
C TYR A 364 3.28 -3.28 22.15
N GLY A 365 2.07 -3.45 22.69
CA GLY A 365 1.34 -2.36 23.33
C GLY A 365 0.56 -2.81 24.56
N TYR A 366 0.47 -1.92 25.54
CA TYR A 366 -0.48 -1.97 26.63
C TYR A 366 -1.61 -1.01 26.32
N ILE A 367 -2.83 -1.49 26.26
CA ILE A 367 -4.04 -0.75 25.92
C ILE A 367 -4.98 -0.81 27.11
N LYS A 368 -5.36 0.33 27.63
CA LYS A 368 -6.27 0.44 28.76
C LYS A 368 -7.68 0.74 28.28
N SER A 369 -8.65 -0.06 28.73
CA SER A 369 -10.07 0.15 28.44
C SER A 369 -10.33 0.34 26.93
N PRO A 370 -9.95 -0.63 26.07
CA PRO A 370 -10.14 -0.49 24.62
C PRO A 370 -11.62 -0.36 24.24
N GLU A 371 -12.49 -1.13 24.88
CA GLU A 371 -13.93 -1.19 24.60
C GLU A 371 -14.70 -0.25 25.54
N ALA A 372 -15.72 0.43 25.02
CA ALA A 372 -16.56 1.34 25.81
C ALA A 372 -17.33 0.64 26.93
N LEU A 373 -17.83 -0.56 26.64
CA LEU A 373 -18.63 -1.36 27.58
C LEU A 373 -17.79 -2.12 28.61
N GLU A 374 -16.45 -2.14 28.43
CA GLU A 374 -15.51 -2.86 29.30
C GLU A 374 -14.43 -1.91 29.86
N PRO A 375 -14.81 -0.93 30.73
CA PRO A 375 -13.91 0.14 31.16
C PRO A 375 -12.72 -0.34 32.01
N ASP A 376 -12.80 -1.52 32.61
CA ASP A 376 -11.76 -2.09 33.46
C ASP A 376 -10.82 -3.04 32.70
N LEU A 377 -11.14 -3.36 31.45
CA LEU A 377 -10.33 -4.22 30.60
C LEU A 377 -8.94 -3.63 30.36
N LYS A 378 -7.92 -4.47 30.48
CA LYS A 378 -6.54 -4.14 30.14
C LYS A 378 -6.04 -5.19 29.16
N ARG A 379 -5.59 -4.73 27.99
CA ARG A 379 -5.16 -5.56 26.87
C ARG A 379 -3.66 -5.39 26.64
N HIS A 380 -2.97 -6.48 26.51
CA HIS A 380 -1.59 -6.53 26.02
C HIS A 380 -1.61 -7.08 24.60
N ARG A 381 -1.31 -6.25 23.62
CA ARG A 381 -1.29 -6.65 22.20
C ARG A 381 0.13 -6.85 21.73
N THR A 382 0.39 -7.98 21.06
CA THR A 382 1.64 -8.25 20.35
C THR A 382 1.33 -8.53 18.90
N THR A 383 2.07 -7.92 17.98
CA THR A 383 1.90 -8.17 16.53
C THR A 383 3.23 -8.44 15.87
N ALA A 384 3.17 -9.21 14.78
CA ALA A 384 4.27 -9.34 13.83
C ALA A 384 3.72 -9.38 12.41
N SER A 385 4.40 -8.74 11.47
CA SER A 385 3.98 -8.77 10.07
C SER A 385 5.14 -8.83 9.10
N VAL A 386 4.84 -9.38 7.92
CA VAL A 386 5.70 -9.44 6.75
C VAL A 386 4.90 -8.90 5.58
N ILE A 387 5.37 -7.83 4.94
CA ILE A 387 4.78 -7.28 3.72
C ILE A 387 5.82 -7.40 2.61
N TYR A 388 5.46 -8.10 1.54
CA TYR A 388 6.28 -8.26 0.35
C TYR A 388 5.58 -7.67 -0.86
N ASN A 389 6.26 -6.78 -1.59
CA ASN A 389 5.74 -6.17 -2.79
C ASN A 389 6.70 -6.35 -3.97
N LEU A 390 6.19 -6.85 -5.10
CA LEU A 390 6.94 -7.09 -6.32
C LEU A 390 6.34 -6.28 -7.47
N PRO A 391 6.97 -5.17 -7.88
CA PRO A 391 6.61 -4.48 -9.11
C PRO A 391 6.89 -5.36 -10.33
N LEU A 392 5.89 -5.56 -11.18
CA LEU A 392 5.97 -6.37 -12.40
C LEU A 392 5.95 -5.52 -13.67
N GLY A 393 5.85 -4.20 -13.52
CA GLY A 393 5.78 -3.22 -14.60
C GLY A 393 4.74 -2.13 -14.33
N HIS A 394 4.51 -1.28 -15.31
CA HIS A 394 3.50 -0.22 -15.19
C HIS A 394 2.11 -0.82 -15.02
N TYR A 395 1.36 -0.45 -13.97
CA TYR A 395 0.08 -1.07 -13.59
C TYR A 395 0.14 -2.60 -13.46
N SER A 396 1.28 -3.12 -13.03
CA SER A 396 1.43 -4.54 -12.74
C SER A 396 2.22 -4.72 -11.47
N ASN A 397 1.63 -5.37 -10.49
CA ASN A 397 2.17 -5.47 -9.14
C ASN A 397 1.67 -6.73 -8.45
N TRP A 398 2.49 -7.31 -7.59
CA TRP A 398 2.09 -8.42 -6.75
C TRP A 398 2.48 -8.14 -5.30
N SER A 399 1.48 -7.91 -4.47
CA SER A 399 1.64 -7.60 -3.06
C SER A 399 1.13 -8.74 -2.20
N ASN A 400 1.87 -9.07 -1.15
CA ASN A 400 1.54 -10.14 -0.22
C ASN A 400 1.79 -9.66 1.21
N THR A 401 0.89 -10.00 2.12
CA THR A 401 1.02 -9.67 3.53
C THR A 401 0.69 -10.89 4.38
N PHE A 402 1.51 -11.11 5.40
CA PHE A 402 1.22 -11.98 6.53
C PHE A 402 1.19 -11.15 7.80
N VAL A 403 0.16 -11.31 8.62
CA VAL A 403 0.06 -10.70 9.96
C VAL A 403 -0.29 -11.76 10.97
N TRP A 404 0.41 -11.73 12.10
CA TRP A 404 0.01 -12.39 13.33
C TRP A 404 -0.27 -11.34 14.40
N GLY A 405 -1.37 -11.49 15.11
CA GLY A 405 -1.74 -10.68 16.27
C GLY A 405 -2.12 -11.54 17.45
N GLN A 406 -1.75 -11.11 18.65
CA GLN A 406 -2.17 -11.74 19.91
C GLN A 406 -2.64 -10.67 20.88
N ASN A 407 -3.85 -10.82 21.41
CA ASN A 407 -4.34 -10.10 22.56
C ASN A 407 -4.22 -10.97 23.83
N HIS A 408 -3.87 -10.36 24.94
CA HIS A 408 -3.92 -10.94 26.27
C HIS A 408 -4.71 -10.01 27.16
N ASP A 409 -5.95 -10.35 27.39
CA ASP A 409 -6.93 -9.55 28.11
C ASP A 409 -7.00 -10.00 29.58
N THR A 410 -7.06 -9.01 30.49
CA THR A 410 -7.11 -9.27 31.93
C THR A 410 -8.43 -9.97 32.26
N GLY A 411 -8.34 -11.20 32.74
CA GLY A 411 -9.51 -12.02 33.12
C GLY A 411 -10.05 -12.93 32.02
N GLU A 412 -9.70 -12.71 30.74
CA GLU A 412 -10.20 -13.50 29.63
C GLU A 412 -9.17 -14.45 28.99
N GLY A 413 -7.88 -14.17 29.18
CA GLY A 413 -6.82 -15.01 28.67
C GLY A 413 -6.19 -14.51 27.38
N LYS A 414 -5.71 -15.42 26.53
CA LYS A 414 -5.03 -15.11 25.27
C LYS A 414 -5.85 -15.57 24.10
N THR A 415 -5.97 -14.69 23.11
CA THR A 415 -6.57 -14.97 21.80
C THR A 415 -5.63 -14.53 20.68
N GLN A 416 -5.72 -15.17 19.53
CA GLN A 416 -4.81 -14.94 18.40
C GLN A 416 -5.55 -14.74 17.10
N SER A 417 -4.92 -14.00 16.21
CA SER A 417 -5.36 -13.85 14.83
C SER A 417 -4.20 -14.09 13.86
N PHE A 418 -4.53 -14.66 12.72
CA PHE A 418 -3.64 -14.88 11.58
C PHE A 418 -4.31 -14.37 10.32
N LEU A 419 -3.55 -13.69 9.47
CA LEU A 419 -4.02 -13.15 8.20
C LEU A 419 -2.97 -13.40 7.12
N ILE A 420 -3.43 -13.82 5.94
CA ILE A 420 -2.64 -13.83 4.71
C ILE A 420 -3.44 -13.10 3.63
N GLU A 421 -2.84 -12.09 3.04
CA GLU A 421 -3.40 -11.35 1.91
C GLU A 421 -2.47 -11.47 0.71
N SER A 422 -3.04 -11.57 -0.49
CA SER A 422 -2.32 -11.51 -1.75
C SER A 422 -3.14 -10.76 -2.78
N ASN A 423 -2.54 -9.76 -3.42
CA ASN A 423 -3.15 -8.93 -4.45
C ASN A 423 -2.24 -8.94 -5.68
N TYR A 424 -2.76 -9.44 -6.78
CA TYR A 424 -2.07 -9.51 -8.06
C TYR A 424 -2.79 -8.66 -9.09
N GLN A 425 -2.16 -7.54 -9.45
CA GLN A 425 -2.63 -6.65 -10.51
C GLN A 425 -1.82 -6.85 -11.78
N ARG A 426 -2.50 -6.94 -12.91
CA ARG A 426 -1.89 -6.95 -14.24
C ARG A 426 -2.67 -6.05 -15.20
N GLY A 427 -2.14 -4.86 -15.47
CA GLY A 427 -2.83 -3.87 -16.28
C GLY A 427 -4.13 -3.43 -15.62
N ARG A 428 -5.26 -3.76 -16.26
CA ARG A 428 -6.60 -3.40 -15.78
C ARG A 428 -7.25 -4.44 -14.87
N ASP A 429 -6.65 -5.60 -14.71
CA ASP A 429 -7.23 -6.71 -13.98
C ASP A 429 -6.50 -6.92 -12.67
N THR A 430 -7.25 -7.06 -11.59
CA THR A 430 -6.75 -7.38 -10.25
C THR A 430 -7.50 -8.58 -9.71
N VAL A 431 -6.75 -9.56 -9.22
CA VAL A 431 -7.27 -10.67 -8.42
C VAL A 431 -6.66 -10.58 -7.03
N TYR A 432 -7.49 -10.70 -6.01
CA TYR A 432 -7.01 -10.72 -4.63
C TYR A 432 -7.63 -11.86 -3.84
N VAL A 433 -6.89 -12.30 -2.84
CA VAL A 433 -7.32 -13.33 -1.89
C VAL A 433 -6.95 -12.88 -0.47
N ARG A 434 -7.81 -13.25 0.50
CA ARG A 434 -7.54 -13.10 1.92
C ARG A 434 -7.93 -14.39 2.63
N TRP A 435 -7.03 -14.89 3.46
CA TRP A 435 -7.32 -15.94 4.42
C TRP A 435 -7.11 -15.40 5.82
N GLU A 436 -8.06 -15.70 6.69
CA GLU A 436 -8.05 -15.27 8.08
C GLU A 436 -8.44 -16.39 9.01
N ARG A 437 -7.81 -16.42 10.17
CA ARG A 437 -8.20 -17.24 11.29
C ARG A 437 -8.09 -16.42 12.57
N VAL A 438 -9.18 -16.33 13.30
CA VAL A 438 -9.30 -15.53 14.52
C VAL A 438 -9.93 -16.35 15.64
N GLU A 439 -9.38 -16.24 16.83
CA GLU A 439 -9.98 -16.80 18.06
C GLU A 439 -10.87 -15.76 18.69
N LYS A 440 -12.20 -15.93 18.55
CA LYS A 440 -13.23 -15.05 19.09
C LYS A 440 -13.75 -15.60 20.41
N SER A 441 -13.92 -14.78 21.44
CA SER A 441 -14.63 -15.16 22.65
C SER A 441 -16.13 -15.24 22.39
N GLY A 442 -16.84 -16.06 23.14
CA GLY A 442 -18.29 -16.09 23.08
C GLY A 442 -18.91 -14.80 23.57
N HIS A 443 -18.23 -14.06 24.44
CA HIS A 443 -18.60 -12.73 24.88
C HIS A 443 -18.59 -11.73 23.71
N GLU A 444 -17.51 -11.65 22.93
CA GLU A 444 -17.41 -10.79 21.73
C GLU A 444 -18.47 -11.17 20.67
N LEU A 445 -18.81 -12.45 20.53
CA LEU A 445 -19.85 -12.92 19.62
C LEU A 445 -21.27 -12.79 20.19
N VAL A 446 -21.41 -12.24 21.39
CA VAL A 446 -22.70 -12.08 22.10
C VAL A 446 -23.47 -13.40 22.15
N LEU A 447 -22.84 -14.43 22.72
CA LEU A 447 -23.43 -15.77 22.88
C LEU A 447 -24.00 -15.96 24.28
N ASN A 448 -25.00 -16.86 24.39
CA ASN A 448 -25.59 -17.18 25.67
C ASN A 448 -24.73 -18.20 26.46
N PRO A 449 -24.78 -18.21 27.82
CA PRO A 449 -24.16 -19.25 28.61
C PRO A 449 -24.62 -20.68 28.20
N PRO A 450 -23.76 -21.69 28.22
CA PRO A 450 -22.34 -21.64 28.67
C PRO A 450 -21.32 -21.23 27.62
N ASP A 451 -21.72 -20.81 26.42
CA ASP A 451 -20.82 -20.50 25.33
C ASP A 451 -20.15 -19.13 25.47
N GLU A 452 -20.74 -18.21 26.21
CA GLU A 452 -20.22 -16.87 26.45
C GLU A 452 -18.74 -16.87 26.91
N SER A 453 -18.38 -17.81 27.80
CA SER A 453 -17.01 -17.92 28.34
C SER A 453 -16.04 -18.77 27.50
N ARG A 454 -16.45 -19.23 26.32
CA ARG A 454 -15.65 -20.10 25.45
C ARG A 454 -14.98 -19.31 24.35
N ILE A 455 -13.86 -19.84 23.83
CA ILE A 455 -13.16 -19.30 22.66
C ILE A 455 -13.47 -20.17 21.44
N PHE A 456 -13.81 -19.53 20.34
CA PHE A 456 -14.18 -20.16 19.08
C PHE A 456 -13.23 -19.72 17.96
N PRO A 457 -12.49 -20.66 17.35
CA PRO A 457 -11.69 -20.34 16.16
C PRO A 457 -12.62 -20.21 14.94
N VAL A 458 -12.67 -19.04 14.36
CA VAL A 458 -13.40 -18.77 13.11
C VAL A 458 -12.42 -18.47 11.98
N SER A 459 -12.82 -18.70 10.74
CA SER A 459 -11.97 -18.43 9.58
C SER A 459 -12.77 -17.85 8.43
N GLY A 460 -12.16 -16.91 7.71
CA GLY A 460 -12.65 -16.35 6.45
C GLY A 460 -11.73 -16.72 5.28
N TYR A 461 -12.33 -17.00 4.12
CA TYR A 461 -11.64 -17.27 2.85
C TYR A 461 -12.27 -16.40 1.80
N THR A 462 -11.59 -15.34 1.41
CA THR A 462 -12.06 -14.33 0.45
C THR A 462 -11.33 -14.46 -0.87
N LEU A 463 -12.08 -14.38 -1.96
CA LEU A 463 -11.58 -14.23 -3.32
C LEU A 463 -12.31 -13.06 -3.98
N GLY A 464 -11.57 -12.10 -4.49
CA GLY A 464 -12.10 -10.95 -5.18
C GLY A 464 -11.45 -10.71 -6.54
N TYR A 465 -12.17 -10.00 -7.39
CA TYR A 465 -11.71 -9.58 -8.71
C TYR A 465 -12.17 -8.16 -9.01
N VAL A 466 -11.28 -7.34 -9.54
CA VAL A 466 -11.59 -6.00 -10.00
C VAL A 466 -11.11 -5.80 -11.43
N ARG A 467 -11.96 -5.23 -12.28
CA ARG A 467 -11.63 -4.77 -13.63
C ARG A 467 -11.69 -3.27 -13.72
N ASP A 468 -10.57 -2.61 -14.00
CA ASP A 468 -10.54 -1.17 -14.25
C ASP A 468 -11.23 -0.81 -15.56
N LEU A 469 -12.31 -0.04 -15.46
CA LEU A 469 -13.06 0.55 -16.58
C LEU A 469 -12.30 1.77 -17.12
N THR A 470 -11.84 2.65 -16.20
CA THR A 470 -10.92 3.76 -16.48
C THR A 470 -9.61 3.55 -15.75
N HIS A 471 -8.50 4.00 -16.32
CA HIS A 471 -7.20 3.80 -15.73
C HIS A 471 -6.16 4.77 -16.31
N GLY A 472 -5.32 5.35 -15.46
CA GLY A 472 -4.20 6.18 -15.87
C GLY A 472 -4.51 7.63 -16.22
N ASN A 473 -5.77 8.09 -16.11
CA ASN A 473 -6.20 9.44 -16.43
C ASN A 473 -6.51 10.31 -15.20
N GLY A 474 -5.83 10.04 -14.10
CA GLY A 474 -6.00 10.76 -12.84
C GLY A 474 -7.00 10.12 -11.88
N LEU A 475 -7.97 9.34 -12.38
CA LEU A 475 -8.94 8.57 -11.60
C LEU A 475 -9.12 7.18 -12.21
N ASP A 476 -8.92 6.15 -11.38
CA ASP A 476 -9.18 4.75 -11.73
C ASP A 476 -10.54 4.35 -11.17
N ILE A 477 -11.44 3.89 -12.05
CA ILE A 477 -12.75 3.36 -11.68
C ILE A 477 -12.76 1.89 -12.07
N GLY A 478 -12.91 1.00 -11.10
CA GLY A 478 -12.97 -0.45 -11.28
C GLY A 478 -14.33 -1.00 -10.91
N LEU A 479 -14.76 -2.04 -11.64
CA LEU A 479 -15.91 -2.86 -11.29
C LEU A 479 -15.40 -4.11 -10.61
N GLY A 480 -15.90 -4.42 -9.41
CA GLY A 480 -15.43 -5.50 -8.59
C GLY A 480 -16.52 -6.45 -8.11
N THR A 481 -16.10 -7.66 -7.80
CA THR A 481 -16.92 -8.66 -7.13
C THR A 481 -16.05 -9.44 -6.13
N GLN A 482 -16.65 -9.83 -5.03
CA GLN A 482 -16.00 -10.57 -3.95
C GLN A 482 -16.91 -11.69 -3.46
N PHE A 483 -16.29 -12.81 -3.12
CA PHE A 483 -16.96 -13.94 -2.49
C PHE A 483 -16.14 -14.42 -1.30
N THR A 484 -16.79 -14.52 -0.12
CA THR A 484 -16.16 -14.98 1.12
C THR A 484 -16.88 -16.21 1.64
N ILE A 485 -16.12 -17.23 2.04
CA ILE A 485 -16.62 -18.40 2.78
C ILE A 485 -16.16 -18.27 4.21
N ASN A 486 -17.10 -18.34 5.14
CA ASN A 486 -16.85 -18.27 6.57
C ASN A 486 -16.99 -19.67 7.20
N ASN A 487 -15.93 -20.13 7.87
CA ASN A 487 -15.92 -21.42 8.55
C ASN A 487 -15.91 -21.21 10.07
N ARG A 488 -16.69 -22.05 10.77
CA ARG A 488 -16.88 -22.02 12.21
C ARG A 488 -16.99 -23.43 12.78
N PRO A 489 -16.77 -23.63 14.10
CA PRO A 489 -17.12 -24.87 14.77
C PRO A 489 -18.64 -25.14 14.76
N ASP A 490 -19.06 -26.39 14.61
CA ASP A 490 -20.47 -26.82 14.58
C ASP A 490 -21.28 -26.36 15.82
N THR A 491 -20.58 -26.12 16.95
CA THR A 491 -21.21 -25.59 18.17
C THR A 491 -21.82 -24.21 17.99
N LEU A 492 -21.41 -23.46 16.99
CA LEU A 492 -21.98 -22.16 16.64
C LEU A 492 -23.21 -22.27 15.71
N ASP A 493 -23.53 -23.43 15.16
CA ASP A 493 -24.67 -23.60 14.24
C ASP A 493 -26.01 -23.23 14.87
N ARG A 494 -26.16 -23.41 16.19
CA ARG A 494 -27.36 -22.96 16.90
C ARG A 494 -27.61 -21.45 16.84
N TYR A 495 -26.56 -20.65 16.63
CA TYR A 495 -26.62 -19.18 16.48
C TYR A 495 -26.67 -18.75 15.02
N TYR A 496 -25.90 -19.39 14.15
CA TYR A 496 -25.69 -18.98 12.76
C TYR A 496 -26.50 -19.82 11.74
N GLY A 497 -27.11 -20.95 12.16
CA GLY A 497 -27.77 -21.92 11.29
C GLY A 497 -26.79 -23.00 10.82
N ASP A 498 -27.30 -24.06 10.21
CA ASP A 498 -26.51 -25.22 9.75
C ASP A 498 -25.92 -25.00 8.34
N ASP A 499 -26.30 -23.91 7.69
CA ASP A 499 -25.86 -23.59 6.35
C ASP A 499 -24.42 -23.04 6.35
N LEU A 500 -23.72 -23.25 5.25
CA LEU A 500 -22.41 -22.63 5.03
C LEU A 500 -22.54 -21.11 5.07
N GLY A 501 -21.76 -20.45 5.94
CA GLY A 501 -21.67 -19.00 5.96
C GLY A 501 -20.94 -18.48 4.72
N TYR A 502 -21.60 -17.69 3.90
CA TYR A 502 -20.95 -17.01 2.78
C TYR A 502 -21.38 -15.55 2.71
N ALA A 503 -20.50 -14.72 2.14
CA ALA A 503 -20.82 -13.36 1.75
C ALA A 503 -20.51 -13.19 0.26
N PHE A 504 -21.33 -12.38 -0.41
CA PHE A 504 -21.14 -11.98 -1.79
C PHE A 504 -21.23 -10.47 -1.88
N GLN A 505 -20.31 -9.86 -2.65
CA GLN A 505 -20.32 -8.42 -2.89
C GLN A 505 -20.15 -8.11 -4.37
N PHE A 506 -20.81 -7.03 -4.77
CA PHE A 506 -20.62 -6.40 -6.06
C PHE A 506 -20.39 -4.89 -5.83
N PHE A 507 -19.30 -4.34 -6.35
CA PHE A 507 -18.88 -2.98 -6.00
C PHE A 507 -18.21 -2.23 -7.15
N LEU A 508 -18.20 -0.90 -7.02
CA LEU A 508 -17.30 -0.02 -7.75
C LEU A 508 -16.13 0.34 -6.83
N ARG A 509 -14.91 0.31 -7.35
CA ARG A 509 -13.75 0.88 -6.69
C ARG A 509 -13.38 2.17 -7.42
N ILE A 510 -13.34 3.29 -6.70
CA ILE A 510 -12.97 4.61 -7.21
C ILE A 510 -11.78 5.10 -6.41
N ARG A 511 -10.64 5.34 -7.08
CA ARG A 511 -9.41 5.84 -6.45
C ARG A 511 -8.59 6.72 -7.41
N PRO A 512 -7.66 7.57 -6.92
CA PRO A 512 -6.67 8.21 -7.78
C PRO A 512 -5.87 7.18 -8.58
N SER A 513 -5.43 7.56 -9.78
CA SER A 513 -4.58 6.69 -10.61
C SER A 513 -3.20 6.49 -10.00
N LEU A 514 -2.53 5.40 -10.39
CA LEU A 514 -1.15 5.11 -10.00
C LEU A 514 -0.22 6.27 -10.39
N HIS A 515 0.51 6.79 -9.42
CA HIS A 515 1.52 7.81 -9.67
C HIS A 515 2.69 7.22 -10.46
N SER A 516 2.99 7.78 -11.64
CA SER A 516 4.15 7.38 -12.46
C SER A 516 5.27 8.40 -12.33
N HIS A 517 6.43 7.96 -11.83
CA HIS A 517 7.64 8.77 -11.93
C HIS A 517 8.00 8.97 -13.40
N GLY A 518 7.73 10.13 -13.97
CA GLY A 518 8.22 10.50 -15.29
C GLY A 518 7.23 10.93 -16.37
N SER A 519 5.93 11.04 -16.12
CA SER A 519 5.02 11.68 -17.08
C SER A 519 5.11 13.19 -16.96
N ARG A 520 5.82 13.83 -17.90
CA ARG A 520 5.73 15.29 -18.11
C ARG A 520 4.26 15.67 -18.26
N GLN A 521 3.72 16.40 -17.30
CA GLN A 521 2.49 17.16 -17.57
C GLN A 521 2.88 18.23 -18.60
N HIS A 522 2.41 18.07 -19.83
CA HIS A 522 2.34 19.19 -20.76
C HIS A 522 1.41 20.23 -20.12
N GLY A 523 2.00 21.34 -19.66
CA GLY A 523 1.23 22.51 -19.27
C GLY A 523 0.37 22.95 -20.45
N GLU A 524 -0.94 22.96 -20.26
CA GLU A 524 -1.84 23.69 -21.13
C GLU A 524 -1.47 25.16 -21.03
N HIS A 525 -0.85 25.68 -22.09
CA HIS A 525 -0.76 27.11 -22.34
C HIS A 525 -2.20 27.63 -22.44
N VAL A 526 -2.66 28.28 -21.41
CA VAL A 526 -3.81 29.20 -21.53
C VAL A 526 -3.35 30.33 -22.44
N ALA A 527 -3.75 30.25 -23.69
CA ALA A 527 -3.59 31.34 -24.64
C ALA A 527 -4.37 32.55 -24.10
N GLY A 528 -3.66 33.63 -23.85
CA GLY A 528 -4.24 34.89 -23.46
C GLY A 528 -5.22 35.37 -24.53
N ILE A 529 -6.40 35.73 -24.12
CA ILE A 529 -7.32 36.59 -24.90
C ILE A 529 -7.00 38.01 -24.48
N GLU A 530 -6.20 38.71 -25.30
CA GLU A 530 -6.23 40.16 -25.40
C GLU A 530 -7.45 40.55 -26.20
N LYS A 531 -8.41 41.18 -25.54
CA LYS A 531 -9.07 42.44 -25.97
C LYS A 531 -10.10 42.88 -24.95
#